data_7aaad66b4f0729c4ec1b0f22f444124d
#
_entry.id   7aaad66b4f0729c4ec1b0f22f444124d
#
_cell.length_a   1.000
_cell.length_b   1.000
_cell.length_c   1.000
_cell.angle_alpha   90.00
_cell.angle_beta   90.00
_cell.angle_gamma   90.00
#
_symmetry.space_group_name_H-M   'P 1'
#
loop_
_entity.id
_entity.type
_entity.pdbx_description
1 polymer ?
#
loop_
_entity_poly.entity_id
_entity_poly.type
_entity_poly.pdbx_seq_one_letter_code
_entity_poly.pdbx_strand_id
1 'polypeptide(L)'
;MSFQELTIERFEGVAEDQRILLLKGPITIETTPQFERMVRNEQAETVILDLSDVPFIDSVGLGSLVATYVSHQKRGRCLVLTGVNARVNRIMEITKVKDFFVTFRTTWEAVEALANTGNA
;
A
#
# COMPACT_ATOMS: atom_id res chain seq x y z
N MET A 1 14.56 24.81 1.18
CA MET A 1 14.28 23.51 1.80
C MET A 1 13.49 22.64 0.83
N SER A 2 14.01 21.49 0.53
CA SER A 2 13.31 20.58 -0.36
C SER A 2 12.54 19.54 0.45
N PHE A 3 11.35 19.23 0.03
CA PHE A 3 10.63 18.09 0.58
C PHE A 3 10.87 16.88 -0.33
N GLN A 4 10.71 15.70 0.23
CA GLN A 4 10.87 14.48 -0.54
C GLN A 4 9.60 14.20 -1.32
N GLU A 5 9.76 13.94 -2.60
CA GLU A 5 8.64 13.62 -3.46
C GLU A 5 8.30 12.16 -3.38
N LEU A 6 7.06 11.84 -3.67
CA LEU A 6 6.59 10.48 -3.80
C LEU A 6 6.47 10.15 -5.28
N THR A 7 7.07 9.06 -5.71
CA THR A 7 6.84 8.51 -7.04
C THR A 7 6.18 7.15 -6.91
N ILE A 8 5.32 6.83 -7.85
CA ILE A 8 4.59 5.56 -7.83
C ILE A 8 4.74 4.91 -9.20
N GLU A 9 5.34 3.73 -9.22
CA GLU A 9 5.47 2.94 -10.43
C GLU A 9 4.43 1.83 -10.41
N ARG A 10 3.82 1.58 -11.55
CA ARG A 10 2.69 0.68 -11.67
C ARG A 10 3.10 -0.54 -12.48
N PHE A 11 2.85 -1.72 -11.95
CA PHE A 11 3.16 -2.99 -12.62
C PHE A 11 1.95 -3.90 -12.57
N GLU A 12 1.84 -4.77 -13.57
CA GLU A 12 0.84 -5.82 -13.55
C GLU A 12 1.33 -6.99 -12.71
N GLY A 13 0.42 -7.59 -11.95
CA GLY A 13 0.74 -8.79 -11.21
C GLY A 13 0.65 -10.04 -12.08
N VAL A 14 0.93 -11.18 -11.47
CA VAL A 14 0.90 -12.47 -12.15
C VAL A 14 -0.54 -12.91 -12.42
N ALA A 15 -1.42 -12.71 -11.45
CA ALA A 15 -2.83 -13.05 -11.60
C ALA A 15 -3.57 -11.96 -12.36
N GLU A 16 -4.68 -12.37 -12.99
CA GLU A 16 -5.54 -11.43 -13.67
C GLU A 16 -6.10 -10.42 -12.67
N ASP A 17 -6.20 -9.17 -13.12
CA ASP A 17 -6.75 -8.07 -12.32
C ASP A 17 -5.99 -7.82 -11.02
N GLN A 18 -4.68 -7.99 -11.06
CA GLN A 18 -3.77 -7.76 -9.95
C GLN A 18 -2.80 -6.65 -10.35
N ARG A 19 -2.62 -5.68 -9.44
CA ARG A 19 -1.77 -4.52 -9.73
C ARG A 19 -0.78 -4.31 -8.59
N ILE A 20 0.45 -4.03 -8.96
CA ILE A 20 1.51 -3.71 -8.01
C ILE A 20 1.81 -2.23 -8.14
N LEU A 21 1.74 -1.51 -7.04
CA LEU A 21 2.13 -0.10 -6.98
C LEU A 21 3.37 0.00 -6.11
N LEU A 22 4.50 0.34 -6.73
CA LEU A 22 5.76 0.53 -6.03
C LEU A 22 5.89 2.00 -5.67
N LEU A 23 5.83 2.29 -4.38
CA LEU A 23 5.93 3.64 -3.86
C LEU A 23 7.37 3.94 -3.49
N LYS A 24 7.87 5.09 -3.94
CA LYS A 24 9.24 5.55 -3.63
C LYS A 24 9.15 6.94 -3.05
N GLY A 25 9.48 7.06 -1.78
CA GLY A 25 9.40 8.32 -1.05
C GLY A 25 8.44 8.22 0.12
N PRO A 26 8.40 9.24 0.96
CA PRO A 26 7.56 9.22 2.16
C PRO A 26 6.09 9.45 1.84
N ILE A 27 5.23 8.94 2.71
CA ILE A 27 3.79 9.24 2.64
C ILE A 27 3.49 10.21 3.77
N THR A 28 3.31 11.47 3.41
CA THR A 28 3.16 12.57 4.35
C THR A 28 2.01 13.47 3.93
N ILE A 29 1.74 14.47 4.75
CA ILE A 29 0.72 15.48 4.42
C ILE A 29 0.93 16.06 3.02
N GLU A 30 2.19 16.17 2.57
CA GLU A 30 2.51 16.77 1.28
C GLU A 30 2.27 15.80 0.11
N THR A 31 2.42 14.51 0.35
CA THR A 31 2.34 13.50 -0.72
C THR A 31 1.02 12.73 -0.73
N THR A 32 0.20 12.84 0.32
CA THR A 32 -1.07 12.10 0.36
C THR A 32 -2.02 12.43 -0.79
N PRO A 33 -2.11 13.66 -1.29
CA PRO A 33 -3.00 13.90 -2.44
C PRO A 33 -2.62 13.07 -3.66
N GLN A 34 -1.33 12.95 -3.93
CA GLN A 34 -0.83 12.13 -5.04
C GLN A 34 -1.09 10.65 -4.79
N PHE A 35 -0.79 10.18 -3.58
CA PHE A 35 -1.02 8.80 -3.18
C PHE A 35 -2.48 8.43 -3.34
N GLU A 36 -3.38 9.24 -2.78
CA GLU A 36 -4.81 8.96 -2.82
C GLU A 36 -5.34 8.95 -4.24
N ARG A 37 -4.88 9.88 -5.08
CA ARG A 37 -5.31 9.94 -6.47
C ARG A 37 -4.89 8.69 -7.24
N MET A 38 -3.64 8.25 -7.07
CA MET A 38 -3.14 7.08 -7.76
C MET A 38 -3.90 5.82 -7.36
N VAL A 39 -4.13 5.63 -6.07
CA VAL A 39 -4.82 4.43 -5.60
C VAL A 39 -6.31 4.48 -5.95
N ARG A 40 -6.92 5.66 -5.88
CA ARG A 40 -8.32 5.82 -6.24
C ARG A 40 -8.56 5.51 -7.72
N ASN A 41 -7.62 5.88 -8.58
CA ASN A 41 -7.75 5.65 -10.02
C ASN A 41 -7.43 4.21 -10.42
N GLU A 42 -6.83 3.44 -9.51
CA GLU A 42 -6.56 2.04 -9.79
C GLU A 42 -7.83 1.23 -9.60
N GLN A 43 -8.22 0.49 -10.64
CA GLN A 43 -9.47 -0.27 -10.64
C GLN A 43 -9.29 -1.76 -10.50
N ALA A 44 -8.07 -2.23 -10.36
CA ALA A 44 -7.81 -3.66 -10.19
C ALA A 44 -8.47 -4.16 -8.89
N GLU A 45 -8.96 -5.39 -8.93
CA GLU A 45 -9.58 -5.99 -7.74
C GLU A 45 -8.58 -6.24 -6.63
N THR A 46 -7.34 -6.51 -6.99
CA THR A 46 -6.26 -6.75 -6.04
C THR A 46 -5.16 -5.74 -6.27
N VAL A 47 -4.83 -4.98 -5.24
CA VAL A 47 -3.77 -3.98 -5.29
C VAL A 47 -2.74 -4.33 -4.23
N ILE A 48 -1.49 -4.45 -4.65
CA ILE A 48 -0.34 -4.69 -3.78
C ILE A 48 0.43 -3.39 -3.69
N LEU A 49 0.48 -2.80 -2.51
CA LEU A 49 1.27 -1.60 -2.26
C LEU A 49 2.64 -2.01 -1.75
N ASP A 50 3.66 -1.82 -2.57
CA ASP A 50 5.03 -2.12 -2.18
C ASP A 50 5.61 -0.89 -1.50
N LEU A 51 5.85 -0.99 -0.20
CA LEU A 51 6.35 0.10 0.63
C LEU A 51 7.83 -0.03 0.95
N SER A 52 8.54 -0.91 0.26
CA SER A 52 9.96 -1.15 0.56
C SER A 52 10.83 0.10 0.39
N ASP A 53 10.43 1.02 -0.47
CA ASP A 53 11.13 2.29 -0.70
C ASP A 53 10.44 3.48 -0.05
N VAL A 54 9.55 3.23 0.92
CA VAL A 54 8.90 4.29 1.72
C VAL A 54 9.67 4.39 3.03
N PRO A 55 10.48 5.45 3.20
CA PRO A 55 11.33 5.54 4.40
C PRO A 55 10.55 5.85 5.67
N PHE A 56 9.48 6.60 5.57
CA PHE A 56 8.65 6.92 6.73
C PHE A 56 7.26 7.41 6.30
N ILE A 57 6.36 7.39 7.26
CA ILE A 57 4.98 7.86 7.09
C ILE A 57 4.68 8.77 8.28
N ASP A 58 4.08 9.94 8.05
CA ASP A 58 3.60 10.78 9.14
C ASP A 58 2.14 10.41 9.49
N SER A 59 1.58 11.10 10.47
CA SER A 59 0.22 10.79 10.94
C SER A 59 -0.84 11.01 9.86
N VAL A 60 -0.65 12.00 9.00
CA VAL A 60 -1.59 12.26 7.90
C VAL A 60 -1.46 11.15 6.85
N GLY A 61 -0.22 10.76 6.53
CA GLY A 61 0.02 9.66 5.61
C GLY A 61 -0.56 8.35 6.11
N LEU A 62 -0.41 8.07 7.40
CA LEU A 62 -0.97 6.87 7.99
C LEU A 62 -2.49 6.87 7.93
N GLY A 63 -3.12 7.99 8.24
CA GLY A 63 -4.56 8.14 8.14
C GLY A 63 -5.05 7.91 6.70
N SER A 64 -4.33 8.44 5.74
CA SER A 64 -4.64 8.25 4.33
C SER A 64 -4.54 6.77 3.93
N LEU A 65 -3.50 6.08 4.40
CA LEU A 65 -3.32 4.66 4.12
C LEU A 65 -4.47 3.83 4.70
N VAL A 66 -4.87 4.12 5.94
CA VAL A 66 -5.99 3.44 6.58
C VAL A 66 -7.29 3.69 5.80
N ALA A 67 -7.55 4.94 5.43
CA ALA A 67 -8.76 5.29 4.69
C ALA A 67 -8.82 4.58 3.33
N THR A 68 -7.69 4.49 2.66
CA THR A 68 -7.59 3.79 1.38
C THR A 68 -7.89 2.31 1.54
N TYR A 69 -7.34 1.69 2.58
CA TYR A 69 -7.58 0.28 2.87
C TYR A 69 -9.06 0.01 3.14
N VAL A 70 -9.67 0.82 3.99
CA VAL A 70 -11.09 0.69 4.31
C VAL A 70 -11.96 0.85 3.07
N SER A 71 -11.62 1.83 2.22
CA SER A 71 -12.36 2.07 0.98
C SER A 71 -12.31 0.85 0.07
N HIS A 72 -11.16 0.20 -0.05
CA HIS A 72 -11.03 -1.02 -0.85
C HIS A 72 -11.88 -2.15 -0.29
N GLN A 73 -11.85 -2.34 1.01
CA GLN A 73 -12.66 -3.38 1.65
C GLN A 73 -14.16 -3.15 1.41
N LYS A 74 -14.61 -1.91 1.51
CA LYS A 74 -16.03 -1.60 1.30
C LYS A 74 -16.49 -1.88 -0.13
N ARG A 75 -15.57 -1.82 -1.08
CA ARG A 75 -15.86 -2.12 -2.48
C ARG A 75 -15.68 -3.59 -2.83
N GLY A 76 -15.37 -4.43 -1.84
CA GLY A 76 -15.11 -5.85 -2.07
C GLY A 76 -13.79 -6.11 -2.77
N ARG A 77 -12.86 -5.17 -2.71
CA ARG A 77 -11.53 -5.28 -3.32
C ARG A 77 -10.50 -5.63 -2.27
N CYS A 78 -9.38 -6.14 -2.71
CA CYS A 78 -8.28 -6.54 -1.85
C CYS A 78 -7.13 -5.55 -1.96
N LEU A 79 -6.64 -5.07 -0.83
CA LEU A 79 -5.45 -4.22 -0.75
C LEU A 79 -4.52 -4.83 0.27
N VAL A 80 -3.26 -5.07 -0.11
CA VAL A 80 -2.27 -5.60 0.81
C VAL A 80 -1.01 -4.73 0.77
N LEU A 81 -0.23 -4.77 1.84
CA LEU A 81 1.02 -4.03 1.96
C LEU A 81 2.18 -4.99 1.94
N THR A 82 3.28 -4.59 1.31
CA THR A 82 4.52 -5.37 1.32
C THR A 82 5.71 -4.49 1.63
N GLY A 83 6.76 -5.10 2.13
CA GLY A 83 8.03 -4.42 2.34
C GLY A 83 8.00 -3.35 3.41
N VAL A 84 7.11 -3.43 4.37
CA VAL A 84 7.02 -2.45 5.45
C VAL A 84 8.30 -2.50 6.29
N ASN A 85 9.03 -1.39 6.35
CA ASN A 85 10.26 -1.36 7.13
C ASN A 85 9.97 -1.19 8.62
N ALA A 86 11.03 -1.31 9.45
CA ALA A 86 10.88 -1.26 10.89
C ALA A 86 10.29 0.06 11.37
N ARG A 87 10.68 1.17 10.73
CA ARG A 87 10.21 2.50 11.12
C ARG A 87 8.72 2.67 10.86
N VAL A 88 8.26 2.26 9.69
CA VAL A 88 6.83 2.32 9.34
C VAL A 88 6.05 1.33 10.20
N ASN A 89 6.57 0.14 10.38
CA ASN A 89 5.92 -0.87 11.22
C ASN A 89 5.74 -0.38 12.65
N ARG A 90 6.73 0.32 13.18
CA ARG A 90 6.67 0.85 14.54
C ARG A 90 5.53 1.85 14.72
N ILE A 91 5.33 2.75 13.77
CA ILE A 91 4.25 3.71 13.90
C ILE A 91 2.89 3.02 13.77
N MET A 92 2.79 1.97 12.97
CA MET A 92 1.57 1.18 12.88
C MET A 92 1.27 0.45 14.18
N GLU A 93 2.29 -0.05 14.86
CA GLU A 93 2.14 -0.72 16.15
C GLU A 93 1.71 0.26 17.25
N ILE A 94 2.39 1.41 17.31
CA ILE A 94 2.11 2.42 18.35
C ILE A 94 0.68 2.95 18.20
N THR A 95 0.22 3.15 16.99
CA THR A 95 -1.12 3.66 16.72
C THR A 95 -2.17 2.56 16.70
N LYS A 96 -1.76 1.30 16.87
CA LYS A 96 -2.65 0.13 16.95
C LYS A 96 -3.43 -0.13 15.66
N VAL A 97 -2.88 0.25 14.52
CA VAL A 97 -3.51 -0.03 13.23
C VAL A 97 -2.84 -1.17 12.47
N LYS A 98 -1.76 -1.72 13.01
CA LYS A 98 -1.01 -2.77 12.32
C LYS A 98 -1.89 -3.97 11.95
N ASP A 99 -2.72 -4.41 12.87
CA ASP A 99 -3.55 -5.58 12.64
C ASP A 99 -4.71 -5.34 11.68
N PHE A 100 -4.93 -4.10 11.31
CA PHE A 100 -5.89 -3.74 10.29
C PHE A 100 -5.48 -4.24 8.91
N PHE A 101 -4.17 -4.27 8.65
CA PHE A 101 -3.66 -4.52 7.32
C PHE A 101 -3.23 -5.96 7.14
N VAL A 102 -3.48 -6.49 5.95
CA VAL A 102 -2.84 -7.73 5.51
C VAL A 102 -1.48 -7.33 4.93
N THR A 103 -0.41 -7.89 5.48
CA THR A 103 0.94 -7.56 5.06
C THR A 103 1.71 -8.82 4.68
N PHE A 104 2.61 -8.65 3.72
CA PHE A 104 3.57 -9.70 3.35
C PHE A 104 4.96 -9.08 3.42
N ARG A 105 5.94 -9.91 3.66
CA ARG A 105 7.31 -9.42 3.76
C ARG A 105 7.81 -8.87 2.44
N THR A 106 7.49 -9.53 1.33
CA THR A 106 7.91 -9.10 -0.01
C THR A 106 6.72 -9.08 -0.96
N THR A 107 6.86 -8.30 -2.02
CA THR A 107 5.85 -8.27 -3.07
C THR A 107 5.71 -9.65 -3.73
N TRP A 108 6.81 -10.37 -3.90
CA TRP A 108 6.75 -11.71 -4.47
C TRP A 108 5.89 -12.67 -3.64
N GLU A 109 6.06 -12.63 -2.30
CA GLU A 109 5.23 -13.45 -1.42
C GLU A 109 3.75 -13.11 -1.56
N ALA A 110 3.44 -11.81 -1.66
CA ALA A 110 2.06 -11.37 -1.84
C ALA A 110 1.49 -11.86 -3.17
N VAL A 111 2.25 -11.71 -4.24
CA VAL A 111 1.82 -12.14 -5.58
C VAL A 111 1.49 -13.62 -5.58
N GLU A 112 2.36 -14.44 -4.99
CA GLU A 112 2.12 -15.89 -4.93
C GLU A 112 0.89 -16.24 -4.10
N ALA A 113 0.75 -15.65 -2.92
CA ALA A 113 -0.35 -15.95 -2.02
C ALA A 113 -1.70 -15.55 -2.65
N LEU A 114 -1.76 -14.38 -3.28
CA LEU A 114 -3.01 -13.87 -3.83
C LEU A 114 -3.37 -14.51 -5.16
N ALA A 115 -2.39 -14.98 -5.92
CA ALA A 115 -2.66 -15.72 -7.14
C ALA A 115 -3.40 -17.02 -6.83
N ASN A 116 -3.05 -17.69 -5.73
CA ASN A 116 -3.70 -18.94 -5.34
C ASN A 116 -5.11 -18.74 -4.79
N THR A 117 -5.36 -17.61 -4.12
CA THR A 117 -6.68 -17.34 -3.57
C THR A 117 -7.66 -16.84 -4.63
N GLY A 118 -7.17 -16.23 -5.69
CA GLY A 118 -8.03 -15.71 -6.75
C GLY A 118 -8.72 -16.78 -7.58
N ASN A 119 -8.35 -18.04 -7.41
CA ASN A 119 -8.90 -19.16 -8.16
C ASN A 119 -9.96 -19.94 -7.39
N ALA A 120 -10.28 -19.49 -6.20
CA ALA A 120 -11.25 -20.18 -5.37
C ALA A 120 -12.67 -20.01 -5.90
#